data_91303dfc7a18d927979a9df64e1cb1de
#
_entry.id   91303dfc7a18d927979a9df64e1cb1de
#
_cell.length_a   1.000
_cell.length_b   1.000
_cell.length_c   1.000
_cell.angle_alpha   90.00
_cell.angle_beta   90.00
_cell.angle_gamma   90.00
#
_symmetry.space_group_name_H-M   'P 1'
#
loop_
_entity.id
_entity.type
_entity.pdbx_description
1 polymer ?
#
loop_
_entity_poly.entity_id
_entity_poly.type
_entity_poly.pdbx_seq_one_letter_code
_entity_poly.pdbx_strand_id
1 'polypeptide(L)'
;MICPHCQSPQLRKLNQTTNLGYAEFRCGECRRKSNERTGTPFNFLEFPTDIVFEIVLCRLRYKLSLRDLAEMFLLRGFEFTHEAVRDWEERFAPLLAEHIRRKRKRESGPALVRRRNVRKGKGHVVLSVPRY
;
A
#
# COMPACT_ATOMS: atom_id res chain seq x y z
N MET A 1 3.38 -14.77 -17.72
CA MET A 1 4.32 -13.72 -17.22
C MET A 1 5.28 -13.35 -18.31
N ILE A 2 5.54 -12.07 -18.55
CA ILE A 2 6.44 -11.58 -19.58
C ILE A 2 7.71 -11.05 -18.91
N CYS A 3 8.86 -11.25 -19.51
CA CYS A 3 10.12 -10.76 -18.97
C CYS A 3 10.13 -9.22 -18.91
N PRO A 4 10.42 -8.60 -17.75
CA PRO A 4 10.43 -7.14 -17.63
C PRO A 4 11.61 -6.47 -18.34
N HIS A 5 12.60 -7.24 -18.79
CA HIS A 5 13.80 -6.73 -19.46
C HIS A 5 13.75 -6.80 -20.98
N CYS A 6 13.26 -7.91 -21.54
CA CYS A 6 13.24 -8.15 -23.00
C CYS A 6 11.84 -8.47 -23.53
N GLN A 7 10.82 -8.46 -22.67
CA GLN A 7 9.43 -8.74 -23.03
C GLN A 7 9.16 -10.14 -23.62
N SER A 8 10.11 -11.06 -23.48
CA SER A 8 9.96 -12.45 -23.91
C SER A 8 8.98 -13.20 -22.99
N PRO A 9 8.14 -14.09 -23.53
CA PRO A 9 7.27 -14.95 -22.74
C PRO A 9 8.01 -16.13 -22.07
N GLN A 10 9.30 -16.34 -22.38
CA GLN A 10 10.09 -17.46 -21.90
C GLN A 10 10.67 -17.23 -20.51
N LEU A 11 9.81 -17.11 -19.49
CA LEU A 11 10.22 -17.05 -18.10
C LEU A 11 10.10 -18.42 -17.44
N ARG A 12 11.18 -18.87 -16.80
CA ARG A 12 11.20 -20.09 -15.97
C ARG A 12 11.28 -19.70 -14.51
N LYS A 13 10.37 -20.24 -13.69
CA LYS A 13 10.42 -20.09 -12.23
C LYS A 13 11.61 -20.89 -11.71
N LEU A 14 12.40 -20.27 -10.84
CA LEU A 14 13.47 -20.92 -10.12
C LEU A 14 12.92 -21.51 -8.81
N ASN A 15 13.58 -22.55 -8.30
CA ASN A 15 13.24 -23.12 -6.98
C ASN A 15 13.79 -22.28 -5.82
N GLN A 16 14.34 -21.10 -6.12
CA GLN A 16 14.88 -20.16 -5.16
C GLN A 16 13.89 -18.99 -4.97
N THR A 17 13.88 -18.47 -3.77
CA THR A 17 13.17 -17.25 -3.41
C THR A 17 14.16 -16.18 -2.97
N THR A 18 13.78 -14.93 -3.09
CA THR A 18 14.55 -13.82 -2.51
C THR A 18 14.54 -13.92 -0.98
N ASN A 19 15.42 -13.18 -0.30
CA ASN A 19 15.47 -13.11 1.17
C ASN A 19 14.12 -12.69 1.80
N LEU A 20 13.27 -12.01 1.04
CA LEU A 20 11.93 -11.58 1.44
C LEU A 20 10.82 -12.56 1.04
N GLY A 21 11.16 -13.75 0.52
CA GLY A 21 10.21 -14.80 0.16
C GLY A 21 9.56 -14.66 -1.22
N TYR A 22 9.96 -13.69 -2.06
CA TYR A 22 9.43 -13.54 -3.42
C TYR A 22 10.01 -14.57 -4.38
N ALA A 23 9.18 -15.12 -5.26
CA ALA A 23 9.62 -16.06 -6.27
C ALA A 23 10.59 -15.41 -7.27
N GLU A 24 11.67 -16.12 -7.58
CA GLU A 24 12.62 -15.71 -8.61
C GLU A 24 12.33 -16.40 -9.94
N PHE A 25 12.52 -15.66 -11.03
CA PHE A 25 12.34 -16.12 -12.40
C PHE A 25 13.61 -15.84 -13.20
N ARG A 26 13.90 -16.69 -14.18
CA ARG A 26 14.99 -16.50 -15.13
C ARG A 26 14.45 -16.50 -16.55
N CYS A 27 14.83 -15.50 -17.31
CA CYS A 27 14.47 -15.45 -18.73
C CYS A 27 15.35 -16.41 -19.56
N GLY A 28 14.74 -17.15 -20.47
CA GLY A 28 15.45 -18.05 -21.38
C GLY A 28 16.27 -17.28 -22.43
N GLU A 29 15.80 -16.11 -22.87
CA GLU A 29 16.47 -15.32 -23.91
C GLU A 29 17.55 -14.37 -23.34
N CYS A 30 17.16 -13.42 -22.49
CA CYS A 30 18.12 -12.44 -21.96
C CYS A 30 18.92 -12.95 -20.75
N ARG A 31 18.61 -14.15 -20.24
CA ARG A 31 19.25 -14.83 -19.10
C ARG A 31 19.24 -14.04 -17.78
N ARG A 32 18.57 -12.88 -17.73
CA ARG A 32 18.47 -12.07 -16.52
C ARG A 32 17.48 -12.68 -15.53
N LYS A 33 17.79 -12.50 -14.24
CA LYS A 33 16.89 -12.85 -13.16
C LYS A 33 15.89 -11.69 -12.92
N SER A 34 14.68 -12.04 -12.55
CA SER A 34 13.63 -11.12 -12.16
C SER A 34 12.81 -11.73 -11.04
N ASN A 35 12.11 -10.90 -10.28
CA ASN A 35 11.15 -11.31 -9.27
C ASN A 35 9.82 -10.57 -9.50
N GLU A 36 8.83 -10.83 -8.69
CA GLU A 36 7.50 -10.20 -8.79
C GLU A 36 7.54 -8.67 -8.65
N ARG A 37 8.58 -8.13 -8.02
CA ARG A 37 8.78 -6.68 -7.82
C ARG A 37 9.60 -6.01 -8.93
N THR A 38 10.27 -6.79 -9.76
CA THR A 38 11.10 -6.26 -10.85
C THR A 38 10.27 -5.47 -11.85
N GLY A 39 10.67 -4.23 -12.13
CA GLY A 39 9.92 -3.30 -12.99
C GLY A 39 8.79 -2.55 -12.28
N THR A 40 8.60 -2.78 -10.99
CA THR A 40 7.64 -2.03 -10.17
C THR A 40 8.36 -1.00 -9.29
N PRO A 41 7.65 0.03 -8.78
CA PRO A 41 8.22 0.97 -7.81
C PRO A 41 8.69 0.32 -6.50
N PHE A 42 8.28 -0.91 -6.24
CA PHE A 42 8.63 -1.68 -5.03
C PHE A 42 9.92 -2.48 -5.16
N ASN A 43 10.53 -2.44 -6.33
CA ASN A 43 11.84 -3.04 -6.52
C ASN A 43 12.88 -2.35 -5.62
N PHE A 44 13.87 -3.10 -5.15
CA PHE A 44 14.93 -2.62 -4.22
C PHE A 44 14.48 -2.23 -2.81
N LEU A 45 13.26 -2.51 -2.39
CA LEU A 45 12.89 -2.39 -1.00
C LEU A 45 13.52 -3.53 -0.17
N GLU A 46 14.14 -3.17 0.94
CA GLU A 46 14.72 -4.12 1.90
C GLU A 46 13.65 -4.82 2.75
N PHE A 47 12.46 -4.24 2.80
CA PHE A 47 11.31 -4.76 3.55
C PHE A 47 10.23 -5.33 2.63
N PRO A 48 9.37 -6.23 3.15
CA PRO A 48 8.22 -6.73 2.43
C PRO A 48 7.30 -5.58 1.98
N THR A 49 6.74 -5.71 0.78
CA THR A 49 5.92 -4.65 0.18
C THR A 49 4.66 -4.34 1.00
N ASP A 50 4.04 -5.36 1.59
CA ASP A 50 2.86 -5.25 2.44
C ASP A 50 3.15 -4.42 3.70
N ILE A 51 4.28 -4.64 4.34
CA ILE A 51 4.72 -3.88 5.52
C ILE A 51 4.95 -2.41 5.17
N VAL A 52 5.65 -2.12 4.06
CA VAL A 52 5.87 -0.74 3.61
C VAL A 52 4.55 -0.05 3.30
N PHE A 53 3.61 -0.75 2.67
CA PHE A 53 2.26 -0.22 2.42
C PHE A 53 1.49 0.05 3.70
N GLU A 54 1.53 -0.86 4.68
CA GLU A 54 0.88 -0.67 5.97
C GLU A 54 1.42 0.58 6.67
N ILE A 55 2.73 0.80 6.66
CA ILE A 55 3.39 1.98 7.24
C ILE A 55 2.90 3.26 6.58
N VAL A 56 2.94 3.32 5.24
CA VAL A 56 2.50 4.51 4.50
C VAL A 56 1.00 4.75 4.69
N LEU A 57 0.19 3.70 4.72
CA LEU A 57 -1.23 3.80 4.99
C LEU A 57 -1.51 4.34 6.40
N CYS A 58 -0.81 3.84 7.42
CA CYS A 58 -0.90 4.34 8.79
C CYS A 58 -0.53 5.82 8.86
N ARG A 59 0.52 6.23 8.17
CA ARG A 59 0.93 7.63 8.08
C ARG A 59 -0.16 8.52 7.50
N LEU A 60 -0.73 8.13 6.36
CA LEU A 60 -1.74 8.90 5.65
C LEU A 60 -3.10 8.89 6.35
N ARG A 61 -3.49 7.76 6.91
CA ARG A 61 -4.81 7.58 7.52
C ARG A 61 -4.90 8.15 8.93
N TYR A 62 -3.91 7.82 9.76
CA TYR A 62 -3.92 8.18 11.19
C TYR A 62 -3.03 9.37 11.51
N LYS A 63 -2.30 9.90 10.53
CA LYS A 63 -1.38 11.04 10.67
C LYS A 63 -0.35 10.84 11.80
N LEU A 64 0.07 9.60 12.01
CA LEU A 64 1.10 9.27 12.99
C LEU A 64 2.42 9.96 12.62
N SER A 65 3.22 10.33 13.61
CA SER A 65 4.53 10.86 13.34
C SER A 65 5.46 9.79 12.74
N LEU A 66 6.50 10.21 12.04
CA LEU A 66 7.47 9.27 11.44
C LEU A 66 8.20 8.45 12.51
N ARG A 67 8.40 9.04 13.69
CA ARG A 67 9.03 8.36 14.84
C ARG A 67 8.10 7.33 15.47
N ASP A 68 6.84 7.70 15.69
CA ASP A 68 5.84 6.78 16.26
C ASP A 68 5.69 5.53 15.39
N LEU A 69 5.74 5.70 14.06
CA LEU A 69 5.71 4.57 13.14
C LEU A 69 6.95 3.68 13.27
N ALA A 70 8.14 4.27 13.34
CA ALA A 70 9.35 3.50 13.53
C ALA A 70 9.33 2.71 14.83
N GLU A 71 8.89 3.32 15.94
CA GLU A 71 8.74 2.66 17.25
C GLU A 71 7.68 1.55 17.22
N MET A 72 6.52 1.83 16.64
CA MET A 72 5.43 0.86 16.55
C MET A 72 5.82 -0.40 15.76
N PHE A 73 6.53 -0.24 14.67
CA PHE A 73 6.98 -1.38 13.88
C PHE A 73 8.21 -2.07 14.43
N LEU A 74 9.04 -1.37 15.22
CA LEU A 74 10.12 -1.99 15.97
C LEU A 74 9.59 -3.05 16.94
N LEU A 75 8.45 -2.80 17.60
CA LEU A 75 7.78 -3.78 18.46
C LEU A 75 7.29 -5.02 17.69
N ARG A 76 7.09 -4.89 16.37
CA ARG A 76 6.76 -6.01 15.47
C ARG A 76 7.99 -6.73 14.89
N GLY A 77 9.19 -6.27 15.24
CA GLY A 77 10.44 -6.85 14.76
C GLY A 77 10.96 -6.24 13.44
N PHE A 78 10.43 -5.10 13.03
CA PHE A 78 10.93 -4.37 11.85
C PHE A 78 11.71 -3.14 12.29
N GLU A 79 13.00 -3.13 12.02
CA GLU A 79 13.88 -2.03 12.37
C GLU A 79 14.18 -1.16 11.13
N PHE A 80 13.72 0.09 11.15
CA PHE A 80 13.99 1.08 10.11
C PHE A 80 13.98 2.49 10.69
N THR A 81 14.63 3.41 9.99
CA THR A 81 14.71 4.81 10.42
C THR A 81 13.46 5.60 10.02
N HIS A 82 13.19 6.68 10.77
CA HIS A 82 12.11 7.61 10.41
C HIS A 82 12.33 8.29 9.05
N GLU A 83 13.56 8.38 8.57
CA GLU A 83 13.89 8.89 7.23
C GLU A 83 13.46 7.91 6.14
N ALA A 84 13.64 6.60 6.37
CA ALA A 84 13.13 5.59 5.44
C ALA A 84 11.60 5.69 5.28
N VAL A 85 10.87 5.95 6.38
CA VAL A 85 9.42 6.16 6.31
C VAL A 85 9.07 7.41 5.48
N ARG A 86 9.86 8.48 5.58
CA ARG A 86 9.67 9.69 4.77
C ARG A 86 9.84 9.38 3.29
N ASP A 87 10.91 8.68 2.92
CA ASP A 87 11.19 8.29 1.53
C ASP A 87 10.06 7.40 0.97
N TRP A 88 9.55 6.49 1.79
CA TRP A 88 8.41 5.65 1.40
C TRP A 88 7.12 6.46 1.24
N GLU A 89 6.87 7.42 2.13
CA GLU A 89 5.72 8.33 2.01
C GLU A 89 5.78 9.11 0.69
N GLU A 90 6.89 9.74 0.38
CA GLU A 90 7.08 10.51 -0.85
C GLU A 90 6.92 9.65 -2.11
N ARG A 91 7.47 8.44 -2.07
CA ARG A 91 7.47 7.53 -3.22
C ARG A 91 6.14 6.85 -3.46
N PHE A 92 5.45 6.43 -2.39
CA PHE A 92 4.26 5.57 -2.50
C PHE A 92 2.94 6.28 -2.24
N ALA A 93 2.91 7.42 -1.54
CA ALA A 93 1.68 8.16 -1.29
C ALA A 93 0.92 8.55 -2.58
N PRO A 94 1.58 9.01 -3.66
CA PRO A 94 0.89 9.31 -4.92
C PRO A 94 0.23 8.07 -5.53
N LEU A 95 0.89 6.91 -5.48
CA LEU A 95 0.38 5.65 -6.02
C LEU A 95 -0.85 5.16 -5.24
N LEU A 96 -0.80 5.25 -3.91
CA LEU A 96 -1.93 4.92 -3.05
C LEU A 96 -3.12 5.86 -3.29
N ALA A 97 -2.86 7.16 -3.40
CA ALA A 97 -3.90 8.15 -3.68
C ALA A 97 -4.60 7.88 -5.01
N GLU A 98 -3.84 7.54 -6.06
CA GLU A 98 -4.39 7.20 -7.35
C GLU A 98 -5.21 5.91 -7.31
N HIS A 99 -4.71 4.87 -6.62
CA HIS A 99 -5.42 3.61 -6.45
C HIS A 99 -6.76 3.81 -5.75
N ILE A 100 -6.78 4.57 -4.65
CA ILE A 100 -8.00 4.89 -3.90
C ILE A 100 -8.98 5.70 -4.76
N ARG A 101 -8.51 6.66 -5.54
CA ARG A 101 -9.36 7.45 -6.46
C ARG A 101 -10.00 6.56 -7.53
N ARG A 102 -9.23 5.64 -8.11
CA ARG A 102 -9.73 4.69 -9.11
C ARG A 102 -10.78 3.76 -8.51
N LYS A 103 -10.55 3.25 -7.30
CA LYS A 103 -11.51 2.39 -6.60
C LYS A 103 -12.81 3.13 -6.32
N ARG A 104 -12.75 4.35 -5.80
CA ARG A 104 -13.94 5.20 -5.54
C ARG A 104 -14.72 5.47 -6.81
N LYS A 105 -14.07 5.76 -7.96
CA LYS A 105 -14.77 5.93 -9.24
C LYS A 105 -15.49 4.68 -9.70
N ARG A 106 -14.93 3.50 -9.46
CA ARG A 106 -15.57 2.22 -9.81
C ARG A 106 -16.78 1.92 -8.92
N GLU A 107 -16.71 2.23 -7.64
CA GLU A 107 -17.81 2.08 -6.68
C GLU A 107 -18.89 3.16 -6.84
N SER A 108 -18.54 4.33 -7.39
CA SER A 108 -19.42 5.44 -7.75
C SER A 108 -19.97 5.33 -9.18
N GLY A 109 -20.06 4.12 -9.78
CA GLY A 109 -20.86 3.91 -10.98
C GLY A 109 -22.22 4.61 -10.82
N PRO A 110 -23.06 4.87 -11.86
CA PRO A 110 -24.18 5.80 -11.81
C PRO A 110 -25.23 5.40 -10.77
N ALA A 111 -24.85 5.37 -9.54
CA ALA A 111 -25.68 5.24 -8.37
C ALA A 111 -26.25 6.61 -8.08
N LEU A 112 -27.51 6.80 -8.49
CA LEU A 112 -28.49 7.71 -7.92
C LEU A 112 -27.90 8.49 -6.74
N VAL A 113 -27.56 9.75 -7.01
CA VAL A 113 -27.35 10.76 -5.98
C VAL A 113 -28.68 10.90 -5.26
N ARG A 114 -28.91 10.06 -4.28
CA ARG A 114 -29.97 10.24 -3.30
C ARG A 114 -29.57 11.46 -2.49
N ARG A 115 -29.91 12.65 -2.99
CA ARG A 115 -29.87 13.87 -2.19
C ARG A 115 -30.71 13.61 -0.95
N ARG A 116 -30.07 13.30 0.16
CA ARG A 116 -30.70 13.39 1.46
C ARG A 116 -30.99 14.88 1.68
N ASN A 117 -32.21 15.27 1.41
CA ASN A 117 -32.75 16.53 1.91
C ASN A 117 -32.67 16.45 3.43
N VAL A 118 -31.62 17.01 3.99
CA VAL A 118 -31.55 17.30 5.42
C VAL A 118 -32.55 18.43 5.67
N ARG A 119 -33.78 18.06 5.97
CA ARG A 119 -34.72 19.02 6.56
C ARG A 119 -34.10 19.47 7.89
N LYS A 120 -33.78 20.75 8.00
CA LYS A 120 -33.49 21.42 9.26
C LYS A 120 -34.71 21.28 10.17
N GLY A 121 -34.80 20.20 10.92
CA GLY A 121 -35.69 20.09 12.04
C GLY A 121 -35.02 20.73 13.24
N LYS A 122 -35.56 21.85 13.74
CA LYS A 122 -35.26 22.33 15.08
C LYS A 122 -35.76 21.25 16.06
N GLY A 123 -34.83 20.56 16.70
CA GLY A 123 -35.16 19.59 17.73
C GLY A 123 -34.00 19.52 18.72
N HIS A 124 -34.29 19.90 19.96
CA HIS A 124 -33.42 19.75 21.13
C HIS A 124 -32.96 18.27 21.22
N VAL A 125 -31.65 18.04 21.16
CA VAL A 125 -31.06 16.77 21.53
C VAL A 125 -30.82 16.77 23.03
N VAL A 126 -31.64 16.05 23.75
CA VAL A 126 -31.38 15.71 25.16
C VAL A 126 -30.46 14.52 25.17
N LEU A 127 -29.19 14.75 25.54
CA LEU A 127 -28.22 13.68 25.78
C LEU A 127 -28.52 13.03 27.14
N SER A 128 -29.18 11.89 27.13
CA SER A 128 -29.25 11.02 28.32
C SER A 128 -28.00 10.17 28.42
N VAL A 129 -27.19 10.47 29.43
CA VAL A 129 -26.01 9.67 29.78
C VAL A 129 -26.52 8.51 30.65
N PRO A 130 -26.22 7.23 30.31
CA PRO A 130 -26.49 6.12 31.21
C PRO A 130 -25.50 6.17 32.37
N ARG A 131 -26.01 6.19 33.60
CA ARG A 131 -25.21 5.95 34.82
C ARG A 131 -25.03 4.45 34.99
N TYR A 132 -23.77 4.03 35.15
CA TYR A 132 -23.42 2.77 35.79
C TYR A 132 -23.23 2.99 37.28
#